data_05db6c66abaff69b96e6e2e84591597c
#
_entry.id   05db6c66abaff69b96e6e2e84591597c
#
_cell.length_a   1.000
_cell.length_b   1.000
_cell.length_c   1.000
_cell.angle_alpha   90.00
_cell.angle_beta   90.00
_cell.angle_gamma   90.00
#
_symmetry.space_group_name_H-M   'P 1'
#
loop_
_entity.id
_entity.type
_entity.pdbx_description
1 polymer ?
#
loop_
_entity_poly.entity_id
_entity_poly.type
_entity_poly.pdbx_seq_one_letter_code
_entity_poly.pdbx_strand_id
1 'polypeptide(L)'
;MATIGTFTKSGDTFTGSVKTLSINAKTTIKAADKGSDKAPDYRVFCGAIEYGAAWKKTSNEGRSYCSVKLDDPSFPAPIYATLVEGEDEGSYSLIWSRRNGD
;
A
#
# COMPACT_ATOMS: atom_id res chain seq x y z
N MET A 1 -12.83 7.22 -6.17
CA MET A 1 -11.66 7.20 -5.27
C MET A 1 -12.14 6.87 -3.86
N ALA A 2 -11.53 5.92 -3.22
CA ALA A 2 -11.96 5.50 -1.89
C ALA A 2 -10.77 5.16 -1.01
N THR A 3 -10.84 5.54 0.26
CA THR A 3 -9.84 5.15 1.24
C THR A 3 -10.16 3.75 1.73
N ILE A 4 -9.30 2.80 1.41
CA ILE A 4 -9.50 1.40 1.80
C ILE A 4 -8.59 0.97 2.93
N GLY A 5 -7.73 1.88 3.42
CA GLY A 5 -6.87 1.56 4.54
C GLY A 5 -6.31 2.81 5.17
N THR A 6 -5.99 2.69 6.46
CA THR A 6 -5.30 3.74 7.19
C THR A 6 -4.12 3.12 7.90
N PHE A 7 -3.00 3.84 7.89
CA PHE A 7 -1.73 3.33 8.41
C PHE A 7 -1.02 4.37 9.25
N THR A 8 -0.20 3.91 10.17
CA THR A 8 0.68 4.75 10.97
C THR A 8 2.11 4.31 10.70
N LYS A 9 2.97 5.26 10.41
CA LYS A 9 4.38 4.98 10.13
C LYS A 9 5.18 4.98 11.43
N SER A 10 6.02 3.97 11.58
CA SER A 10 6.95 3.87 12.69
C SER A 10 8.27 3.35 12.13
N GLY A 11 9.29 4.21 12.06
CA GLY A 11 10.54 3.87 11.39
C GLY A 11 10.29 3.58 9.92
N ASP A 12 10.67 2.41 9.45
CA ASP A 12 10.48 1.99 8.06
C ASP A 12 9.26 1.08 7.90
N THR A 13 8.39 1.03 8.90
CA THR A 13 7.25 0.13 8.90
C THR A 13 5.95 0.93 8.99
N PHE A 14 4.96 0.54 8.19
CA PHE A 14 3.62 1.08 8.27
C PHE A 14 2.72 -0.01 8.86
N THR A 15 1.93 0.35 9.84
CA THR A 15 1.01 -0.58 10.48
C THR A 15 -0.40 -0.02 10.40
N GLY A 16 -1.35 -0.84 10.02
CA GLY A 16 -2.73 -0.41 9.91
C GLY A 16 -3.64 -1.53 9.46
N SER A 17 -4.65 -1.19 8.70
CA SER A 17 -5.58 -2.19 8.20
C SER A 17 -6.11 -1.80 6.83
N VAL A 18 -6.48 -2.83 6.07
CA VAL A 18 -7.17 -2.68 4.78
C VAL A 18 -8.57 -3.21 4.96
N LYS A 19 -9.55 -2.37 4.64
CA LYS A 19 -10.97 -2.73 4.80
C LYS A 19 -11.75 -2.37 3.55
N THR A 20 -12.38 -3.38 2.97
CA THR A 20 -13.29 -3.22 1.85
C THR A 20 -14.53 -4.06 2.15
N LEU A 21 -15.42 -4.19 1.18
CA LEU A 21 -16.59 -5.05 1.36
C LEU A 21 -16.22 -6.51 1.61
N SER A 22 -15.11 -6.96 1.04
CA SER A 22 -14.70 -8.36 1.16
C SER A 22 -13.40 -8.55 1.94
N ILE A 23 -12.70 -7.47 2.29
CA ILE A 23 -11.41 -7.56 2.95
C ILE A 23 -11.45 -6.81 4.28
N ASN A 24 -10.98 -7.47 5.32
CA ASN A 24 -10.78 -6.84 6.62
C ASN A 24 -9.52 -7.46 7.20
N ALA A 25 -8.40 -6.83 6.94
CA ALA A 25 -7.09 -7.40 7.25
C ALA A 25 -6.20 -6.41 7.97
N LYS A 26 -5.65 -6.82 9.09
CA LYS A 26 -4.59 -6.05 9.75
C LYS A 26 -3.35 -6.19 8.88
N THR A 27 -2.79 -5.08 8.48
CA THR A 27 -1.76 -5.06 7.45
C THR A 27 -0.52 -4.35 7.94
N THR A 28 0.63 -4.91 7.63
CA THR A 28 1.92 -4.31 7.91
C THR A 28 2.68 -4.16 6.60
N ILE A 29 3.21 -2.98 6.37
CA ILE A 29 4.04 -2.70 5.19
C ILE A 29 5.46 -2.50 5.69
N LYS A 30 6.36 -3.41 5.31
CA LYS A 30 7.74 -3.41 5.80
C LYS A 30 8.71 -3.10 4.67
N ALA A 31 9.77 -2.37 5.00
CA ALA A 31 10.83 -2.12 4.04
C ALA A 31 11.44 -3.45 3.59
N ALA A 32 11.74 -3.53 2.30
CA ALA A 32 12.30 -4.74 1.70
C ALA A 32 13.67 -4.45 1.11
N ASP A 33 14.49 -5.49 1.03
CA ASP A 33 15.78 -5.37 0.37
C ASP A 33 15.56 -5.31 -1.14
N LYS A 34 16.10 -4.25 -1.77
CA LYS A 34 16.00 -4.12 -3.21
C LYS A 34 17.13 -4.88 -3.88
N GLY A 35 16.78 -5.97 -4.55
CA GLY A 35 17.77 -6.71 -5.34
C GLY A 35 18.03 -6.09 -6.70
N SER A 36 17.14 -5.17 -7.14
CA SER A 36 17.29 -4.48 -8.41
C SER A 36 16.45 -3.20 -8.38
N ASP A 37 16.62 -2.34 -9.39
CA ASP A 37 15.86 -1.09 -9.47
C ASP A 37 14.35 -1.32 -9.59
N LYS A 38 13.97 -2.47 -10.12
CA LYS A 38 12.56 -2.80 -10.30
C LYS A 38 11.96 -3.54 -9.13
N ALA A 39 12.76 -3.93 -8.15
CA ALA A 39 12.26 -4.61 -6.98
C ALA A 39 11.45 -3.64 -6.10
N PRO A 40 10.46 -4.14 -5.36
CA PRO A 40 9.67 -3.27 -4.51
C PRO A 40 10.49 -2.69 -3.35
N ASP A 41 10.15 -1.48 -2.96
CA ASP A 41 10.76 -0.84 -1.80
C ASP A 41 10.20 -1.39 -0.51
N TYR A 42 8.96 -1.89 -0.55
CA TYR A 42 8.28 -2.43 0.63
C TYR A 42 7.52 -3.69 0.25
N ARG A 43 7.27 -4.54 1.25
CA ARG A 43 6.41 -5.71 1.10
C ARG A 43 5.24 -5.60 2.08
N VAL A 44 4.08 -6.09 1.65
CA VAL A 44 2.84 -5.96 2.40
C VAL A 44 2.44 -7.31 2.98
N PHE A 45 2.18 -7.33 4.28
CA PHE A 45 1.88 -8.57 4.99
C PHE A 45 0.57 -8.46 5.77
N CYS A 46 -0.13 -9.58 5.88
CA CYS A 46 -1.21 -9.75 6.83
C CYS A 46 -0.77 -10.89 7.76
N GLY A 47 -0.29 -10.52 8.95
CA GLY A 47 0.35 -11.49 9.81
C GLY A 47 1.61 -12.04 9.15
N ALA A 48 1.65 -13.34 8.93
CA ALA A 48 2.77 -14.00 8.25
C ALA A 48 2.58 -14.13 6.75
N ILE A 49 1.43 -13.69 6.23
CA ILE A 49 1.09 -13.84 4.82
C ILE A 49 1.47 -12.59 4.04
N GLU A 50 2.37 -12.74 3.09
CA GLU A 50 2.72 -11.65 2.19
C GLU A 50 1.67 -11.60 1.07
N TYR A 51 1.02 -10.44 0.89
CA TYR A 51 0.00 -10.32 -0.14
C TYR A 51 0.12 -9.04 -0.94
N GLY A 52 1.28 -8.42 -0.94
CA GLY A 52 1.46 -7.24 -1.76
C GLY A 52 2.85 -6.68 -1.71
N ALA A 53 3.04 -5.62 -2.47
CA ALA A 53 4.30 -4.91 -2.56
C ALA A 53 4.02 -3.44 -2.82
N ALA A 54 5.00 -2.59 -2.52
CA ALA A 54 4.86 -1.17 -2.73
C ALA A 54 6.16 -0.58 -3.27
N TRP A 55 6.03 0.42 -4.13
CA TRP A 55 7.15 1.12 -4.76
C TRP A 55 7.07 2.60 -4.43
N LYS A 56 8.17 3.18 -4.01
CA LYS A 56 8.25 4.62 -3.77
C LYS A 56 8.21 5.36 -5.10
N LYS A 57 7.40 6.40 -5.15
CA LYS A 57 7.26 7.24 -6.33
C LYS A 57 7.19 8.69 -5.92
N THR A 58 7.44 9.57 -6.88
CA THR A 58 7.31 11.01 -6.67
C THR A 58 6.36 11.56 -7.72
N SER A 59 5.36 12.32 -7.28
CA SER A 59 4.40 12.92 -8.20
C SER A 59 5.01 14.09 -8.95
N ASN A 60 4.29 14.58 -9.96
CA ASN A 60 4.72 15.75 -10.72
C ASN A 60 4.83 17.00 -9.85
N GLU A 61 4.15 17.01 -8.72
CA GLU A 61 4.19 18.12 -7.78
C GLU A 61 5.31 17.98 -6.75
N GLY A 62 6.12 16.92 -6.85
CA GLY A 62 7.22 16.69 -5.93
C GLY A 62 6.84 15.99 -4.65
N ARG A 63 5.62 15.50 -4.54
CA ARG A 63 5.17 14.76 -3.36
C ARG A 63 5.54 13.29 -3.46
N SER A 64 6.03 12.74 -2.37
CA SER A 64 6.33 11.31 -2.30
C SER A 64 5.07 10.53 -1.99
N TYR A 65 4.92 9.40 -2.66
CA TYR A 65 3.83 8.46 -2.39
C TYR A 65 4.33 7.06 -2.69
N CYS A 66 3.52 6.05 -2.35
CA CYS A 66 3.85 4.68 -2.70
C CYS A 66 2.75 4.11 -3.59
N SER A 67 3.16 3.48 -4.68
CA SER A 67 2.25 2.70 -5.51
C SER A 67 2.18 1.31 -4.91
N VAL A 68 0.99 0.85 -4.55
CA VAL A 68 0.78 -0.41 -3.83
C VAL A 68 0.01 -1.38 -4.70
N LYS A 69 0.50 -2.60 -4.76
CA LYS A 69 -0.19 -3.70 -5.43
C LYS A 69 -0.50 -4.77 -4.39
N LEU A 70 -1.77 -5.09 -4.24
CA LEU A 70 -2.22 -6.18 -3.37
C LEU A 70 -2.71 -7.31 -4.24
N ASP A 71 -2.20 -8.51 -3.99
CA ASP A 71 -2.57 -9.67 -4.78
C ASP A 71 -2.50 -10.92 -3.91
N ASP A 72 -3.54 -11.72 -3.98
CA ASP A 72 -3.65 -12.94 -3.22
C ASP A 72 -4.50 -13.92 -4.02
N PRO A 73 -4.25 -15.24 -3.89
CA PRO A 73 -5.08 -16.22 -4.62
C PRO A 73 -6.57 -16.11 -4.33
N SER A 74 -6.95 -15.51 -3.20
CA SER A 74 -8.36 -15.30 -2.88
C SER A 74 -8.98 -14.12 -3.62
N PHE A 75 -8.16 -13.31 -4.30
CA PHE A 75 -8.65 -12.14 -5.04
C PHE A 75 -8.93 -12.49 -6.49
N PRO A 76 -10.03 -11.99 -7.06
CA PRO A 76 -10.29 -12.22 -8.50
C PRO A 76 -9.29 -11.51 -9.40
N ALA A 77 -8.68 -10.42 -8.91
CA ALA A 77 -7.68 -9.65 -9.65
C ALA A 77 -6.84 -8.85 -8.68
N PRO A 78 -5.63 -8.45 -9.07
CA PRO A 78 -4.82 -7.60 -8.22
C PRO A 78 -5.52 -6.27 -7.92
N ILE A 79 -5.26 -5.73 -6.74
CA ILE A 79 -5.78 -4.43 -6.33
C ILE A 79 -4.63 -3.44 -6.38
N TYR A 80 -4.83 -2.35 -7.10
CA TYR A 80 -3.84 -1.27 -7.20
C TYR A 80 -4.32 -0.07 -6.41
N ALA A 81 -3.48 0.44 -5.55
CA ALA A 81 -3.83 1.56 -4.69
C ALA A 81 -2.63 2.47 -4.49
N THR A 82 -2.85 3.60 -3.86
CA THR A 82 -1.81 4.59 -3.59
C THR A 82 -1.78 4.88 -2.10
N LEU A 83 -0.60 4.79 -1.51
CA LEU A 83 -0.39 5.13 -0.11
C LEU A 83 0.14 6.56 -0.04
N VAL A 84 -0.62 7.45 0.59
CA VAL A 84 -0.26 8.86 0.69
C VAL A 84 -0.28 9.30 2.14
N GLU A 85 0.55 10.29 2.45
CA GLU A 85 0.57 10.87 3.79
C GLU A 85 -0.74 11.61 4.06
N GLY A 86 -1.29 11.41 5.26
CA GLY A 86 -2.50 12.09 5.67
C GLY A 86 -2.21 13.46 6.29
N GLU A 87 -3.24 14.05 6.90
CA GLU A 87 -3.10 15.37 7.51
C GLU A 87 -2.24 15.35 8.76
N ASP A 88 -2.28 14.27 9.52
CA ASP A 88 -1.49 14.13 10.74
C ASP A 88 -0.14 13.53 10.42
N GLU A 89 0.89 14.03 11.08
CA GLU A 89 2.24 13.50 10.91
C GLU A 89 2.28 12.03 11.27
N GLY A 90 2.88 11.23 10.40
CA GLY A 90 2.99 9.79 10.59
C GLY A 90 1.74 9.01 10.20
N SER A 91 0.69 9.70 9.79
CA SER A 91 -0.56 9.06 9.37
C SER A 91 -0.60 8.95 7.86
N TYR A 92 -1.01 7.78 7.35
CA TYR A 92 -1.06 7.50 5.91
C TYR A 92 -2.39 6.88 5.55
N SER A 93 -2.85 7.16 4.35
CA SER A 93 -4.09 6.58 3.81
C SER A 93 -3.79 5.78 2.57
N LEU A 94 -4.41 4.61 2.45
CA LEU A 94 -4.34 3.81 1.25
C LEU A 94 -5.60 4.08 0.44
N ILE A 95 -5.41 4.64 -0.74
CA ILE A 95 -6.50 5.13 -1.58
C ILE A 95 -6.62 4.27 -2.83
N TRP A 96 -7.82 3.76 -3.06
CA TRP A 96 -8.13 2.96 -4.23
C TRP A 96 -9.01 3.75 -5.17
N SER A 97 -8.74 3.62 -6.45
CA SER A 97 -9.54 4.27 -7.47
C SER A 97 -9.72 3.30 -8.64
N ARG A 98 -10.94 3.20 -9.12
CA ARG A 98 -11.17 2.39 -10.30
C ARG A 98 -10.53 3.07 -11.50
N ARG A 99 -9.75 2.32 -12.25
CA ARG A 99 -9.04 2.86 -13.39
C ARG A 99 -9.99 2.94 -14.58
N ASN A 100 -10.43 4.14 -14.88
CA ASN A 100 -11.39 4.35 -15.96
C ASN A 100 -10.76 4.11 -17.31
N GLY A 101 -11.23 3.09 -17.98
CA GLY A 101 -10.73 2.79 -19.29
C GLY A 101 -9.24 2.46 -19.28
N ASP A 102 -8.73 2.36 -18.12
CA ASP A 102 -7.35 1.97 -17.95
C ASP A 102 -7.29 0.68 -17.22
#